data_4ebbbbd50ac7efe0e550c532a29592f7
#
_entry.id   4ebbbbd50ac7efe0e550c532a29592f7
#
_cell.length_a   1.000
_cell.length_b   1.000
_cell.length_c   1.000
_cell.angle_alpha   90.00
_cell.angle_beta   90.00
_cell.angle_gamma   90.00
#
_symmetry.space_group_name_H-M   'P 1'
#
loop_
_entity.id
_entity.type
_entity.pdbx_description
1 polymer ?
#
loop_
_entity_poly.entity_id
_entity_poly.type
_entity_poly.pdbx_seq_one_letter_code
_entity_poly.pdbx_strand_id
1 'polypeptide(L)'
;MTKPITTTALMTLYEEGKFQLEDPIHFYLGDRWRKENMQVFKSGTVEDYTTEPCTRSITMRMLMNHTSGLSYGFDATGALNPVDGLYFKHKRGIHSSGLTLEHMVDGLAGMPLFFQPGSHWHYSLGTDVCGRLVEVLSGEPFDVYLQRKILTPLGMHVSCPRTILRVDPVQTSTCAPLSIC
;
A
#
# COMPACT_ATOMS: atom_id res chain seq x y z
N MET A 1 11.86 9.90 -1.16
CA MET A 1 11.72 9.19 -2.46
C MET A 1 11.59 7.68 -2.27
N THR A 2 10.52 7.24 -1.60
CA THR A 2 10.30 5.85 -1.14
C THR A 2 9.73 4.93 -2.22
N LYS A 3 8.79 5.43 -3.01
CA LYS A 3 8.02 4.61 -3.96
C LYS A 3 8.87 3.85 -5.00
N PRO A 4 9.87 4.46 -5.67
CA PRO A 4 10.73 3.72 -6.60
C PRO A 4 11.46 2.56 -5.94
N ILE A 5 11.94 2.74 -4.71
CA ILE A 5 12.68 1.70 -3.97
C ILE A 5 11.76 0.51 -3.66
N THR A 6 10.55 0.79 -3.17
CA THR A 6 9.55 -0.26 -2.89
C THR A 6 9.15 -1.02 -4.16
N THR A 7 8.91 -0.28 -5.26
CA THR A 7 8.56 -0.90 -6.54
C THR A 7 9.74 -1.73 -7.08
N THR A 8 10.98 -1.26 -6.94
CA THR A 8 12.17 -2.02 -7.32
C THR A 8 12.26 -3.34 -6.53
N ALA A 9 12.02 -3.29 -5.22
CA ALA A 9 11.99 -4.50 -4.39
C ALA A 9 10.93 -5.51 -4.88
N LEU A 10 9.73 -5.04 -5.21
CA LEU A 10 8.69 -5.90 -5.77
C LEU A 10 9.11 -6.47 -7.14
N MET A 11 9.77 -5.66 -7.99
CA MET A 11 10.23 -6.11 -9.31
C MET A 11 11.35 -7.15 -9.25
N THR A 12 12.15 -7.20 -8.18
CA THR A 12 13.11 -8.32 -8.01
C THR A 12 12.39 -9.66 -7.82
N LEU A 13 11.22 -9.65 -7.16
CA LEU A 13 10.39 -10.86 -7.02
C LEU A 13 9.68 -11.23 -8.33
N TYR A 14 9.35 -10.23 -9.17
CA TYR A 14 8.87 -10.47 -10.54
C TYR A 14 9.93 -11.18 -11.39
N GLU A 15 11.18 -10.74 -11.34
CA GLU A 15 12.30 -11.39 -12.04
C GLU A 15 12.55 -12.83 -11.54
N GLU A 16 12.25 -13.09 -10.26
CA GLU A 16 12.28 -14.44 -9.69
C GLU A 16 11.05 -15.30 -10.06
N GLY A 17 10.12 -14.77 -10.86
CA GLY A 17 8.92 -15.48 -11.30
C GLY A 17 7.87 -15.70 -10.21
N LYS A 18 7.91 -14.93 -9.11
CA LYS A 18 7.00 -15.08 -7.97
C LYS A 18 5.57 -14.59 -8.26
N PHE A 19 5.39 -13.72 -9.24
CA PHE A 19 4.09 -13.20 -9.67
C PHE A 19 4.15 -12.70 -11.11
N GLN A 20 2.96 -12.47 -11.71
CA GLN A 20 2.80 -11.79 -12.98
C GLN A 20 2.16 -10.42 -12.77
N LEU A 21 2.43 -9.46 -13.68
CA LEU A 21 1.91 -8.10 -13.57
C LEU A 21 0.38 -8.02 -13.61
N GLU A 22 -0.25 -8.95 -14.31
CA GLU A 22 -1.71 -9.02 -14.45
C GLU A 22 -2.37 -9.91 -13.38
N ASP A 23 -1.59 -10.51 -12.47
CA ASP A 23 -2.17 -11.32 -11.40
C ASP A 23 -3.05 -10.44 -10.51
N PRO A 24 -4.27 -10.90 -10.19
CA PRO A 24 -5.10 -10.27 -9.17
C PRO A 24 -4.43 -10.35 -7.80
N ILE A 25 -4.36 -9.21 -7.09
CA ILE A 25 -3.68 -9.15 -5.79
C ILE A 25 -4.29 -10.05 -4.72
N HIS A 26 -5.55 -10.44 -4.87
CA HIS A 26 -6.20 -11.36 -3.92
C HIS A 26 -5.58 -12.75 -3.93
N PHE A 27 -4.82 -13.15 -4.95
CA PHE A 27 -4.05 -14.40 -4.93
C PHE A 27 -3.01 -14.42 -3.80
N TYR A 28 -2.54 -13.26 -3.38
CA TYR A 28 -1.48 -13.08 -2.40
C TYR A 28 -1.98 -12.49 -1.08
N LEU A 29 -2.97 -11.58 -1.13
CA LEU A 29 -3.48 -10.86 0.03
C LEU A 29 -4.79 -11.44 0.58
N GLY A 30 -5.35 -12.49 -0.08
CA GLY A 30 -6.52 -13.20 0.39
C GLY A 30 -7.87 -12.61 -0.04
N ASP A 31 -8.92 -13.25 0.42
CA ASP A 31 -10.28 -13.08 -0.10
C ASP A 31 -10.88 -11.69 0.11
N ARG A 32 -10.42 -10.93 1.10
CA ARG A 32 -10.87 -9.55 1.31
C ARG A 32 -10.63 -8.66 0.10
N TRP A 33 -9.60 -8.97 -0.70
CA TRP A 33 -9.22 -8.24 -1.91
C TRP A 33 -9.88 -8.79 -3.18
N ARG A 34 -10.80 -9.76 -3.08
CA ARG A 34 -11.61 -10.18 -4.21
C ARG A 34 -12.58 -9.08 -4.60
N LYS A 35 -12.76 -8.85 -5.89
CA LYS A 35 -13.69 -7.83 -6.40
C LYS A 35 -15.12 -7.99 -5.86
N GLU A 36 -15.54 -9.24 -5.61
CA GLU A 36 -16.85 -9.57 -5.05
C GLU A 36 -17.03 -9.05 -3.60
N ASN A 37 -15.95 -8.85 -2.87
CA ASN A 37 -15.94 -8.36 -1.49
C ASN A 37 -15.60 -6.86 -1.40
N MET A 38 -15.30 -6.22 -2.52
CA MET A 38 -14.90 -4.82 -2.57
C MET A 38 -16.04 -3.94 -3.10
N GLN A 39 -16.07 -2.71 -2.62
CA GLN A 39 -17.01 -1.70 -3.04
C GLN A 39 -16.28 -0.52 -3.65
N VAL A 40 -16.95 0.19 -4.54
CA VAL A 40 -16.46 1.42 -5.15
C VAL A 40 -17.38 2.55 -4.73
N PHE A 41 -16.81 3.69 -4.34
CA PHE A 41 -17.56 4.90 -4.02
C PHE A 41 -18.35 5.35 -5.25
N LYS A 42 -19.64 5.62 -5.06
CA LYS A 42 -20.53 6.07 -6.14
C LYS A 42 -20.89 7.54 -6.02
N SER A 43 -21.39 7.94 -4.85
CA SER A 43 -21.81 9.32 -4.60
C SER A 43 -22.03 9.57 -3.11
N GLY A 44 -22.07 10.85 -2.73
CA GLY A 44 -22.38 11.28 -1.37
C GLY A 44 -21.21 12.00 -0.69
N THR A 45 -21.22 11.99 0.63
CA THR A 45 -20.24 12.63 1.52
C THR A 45 -19.57 11.60 2.41
N VAL A 46 -18.66 12.02 3.28
CA VAL A 46 -18.03 11.14 4.29
C VAL A 46 -19.04 10.54 5.27
N GLU A 47 -20.13 11.27 5.56
CA GLU A 47 -21.14 10.84 6.54
C GLU A 47 -22.28 10.01 5.91
N ASP A 48 -22.63 10.33 4.66
CA ASP A 48 -23.71 9.66 3.93
C ASP A 48 -23.27 9.42 2.49
N TYR A 49 -22.90 8.18 2.19
CA TYR A 49 -22.40 7.80 0.88
C TYR A 49 -23.02 6.49 0.40
N THR A 50 -23.04 6.35 -0.90
CA THR A 50 -23.45 5.13 -1.58
C THR A 50 -22.25 4.49 -2.28
N THR A 51 -22.30 3.18 -2.40
CA THR A 51 -21.27 2.41 -3.12
C THR A 51 -21.93 1.60 -4.23
N GLU A 52 -21.09 1.11 -5.11
CA GLU A 52 -21.44 0.11 -6.11
C GLU A 52 -20.46 -1.06 -6.06
N PRO A 53 -20.84 -2.26 -6.55
CA PRO A 53 -19.94 -3.39 -6.59
C PRO A 53 -18.68 -3.11 -7.43
N CYS A 54 -17.53 -3.62 -6.97
CA CYS A 54 -16.33 -3.61 -7.77
C CYS A 54 -16.45 -4.62 -8.93
N THR A 55 -16.25 -4.16 -10.15
CA THR A 55 -16.45 -4.98 -11.37
C THR A 55 -15.17 -5.62 -11.87
N ARG A 56 -14.00 -5.13 -11.45
CA ARG A 56 -12.70 -5.59 -11.93
C ARG A 56 -11.74 -5.81 -10.76
N SER A 57 -11.00 -6.93 -10.79
CA SER A 57 -9.96 -7.18 -9.79
C SER A 57 -8.82 -6.17 -9.89
N ILE A 58 -8.27 -5.76 -8.77
CA ILE A 58 -7.03 -4.99 -8.72
C ILE A 58 -5.88 -5.94 -9.09
N THR A 59 -5.00 -5.52 -10.00
CA THR A 59 -3.82 -6.27 -10.40
C THR A 59 -2.54 -5.68 -9.79
N MET A 60 -1.46 -6.46 -9.80
CA MET A 60 -0.13 -6.03 -9.37
C MET A 60 0.30 -4.76 -10.10
N ARG A 61 0.08 -4.69 -11.43
CA ARG A 61 0.34 -3.50 -12.25
C ARG A 61 -0.41 -2.26 -11.77
N MET A 62 -1.69 -2.41 -11.42
CA MET A 62 -2.53 -1.27 -11.02
C MET A 62 -2.10 -0.64 -9.69
N LEU A 63 -1.48 -1.38 -8.79
CA LEU A 63 -0.89 -0.81 -7.57
C LEU A 63 0.32 0.06 -7.90
N MET A 64 1.21 -0.42 -8.76
CA MET A 64 2.47 0.26 -9.10
C MET A 64 2.25 1.54 -9.93
N ASN A 65 1.22 1.57 -10.77
CA ASN A 65 0.94 2.72 -11.64
C ASN A 65 -0.19 3.62 -11.14
N HIS A 66 -0.69 3.40 -9.91
CA HIS A 66 -1.73 4.21 -9.28
C HIS A 66 -3.09 4.20 -10.00
N THR A 67 -3.47 3.07 -10.62
CA THR A 67 -4.79 2.89 -11.25
C THR A 67 -5.68 1.89 -10.50
N SER A 68 -5.33 1.52 -9.28
CA SER A 68 -6.04 0.52 -8.48
C SER A 68 -7.40 0.98 -7.93
N GLY A 69 -7.66 2.29 -7.91
CA GLY A 69 -8.83 2.87 -7.24
C GLY A 69 -8.61 3.17 -5.76
N LEU A 70 -7.48 2.79 -5.17
CA LEU A 70 -7.11 3.23 -3.83
C LEU A 70 -6.88 4.74 -3.80
N SER A 71 -7.09 5.35 -2.63
CA SER A 71 -6.77 6.75 -2.37
C SER A 71 -5.54 6.89 -1.46
N TYR A 72 -5.24 8.10 -1.00
CA TYR A 72 -4.07 8.36 -0.16
C TYR A 72 -4.44 8.82 1.26
N GLY A 73 -5.56 9.57 1.40
CA GLY A 73 -6.01 10.13 2.66
C GLY A 73 -5.46 11.55 2.93
N PHE A 74 -5.17 12.35 1.90
CA PHE A 74 -4.70 13.72 2.08
C PHE A 74 -5.80 14.68 2.48
N ASP A 75 -7.01 14.48 1.95
CA ASP A 75 -8.16 15.35 2.25
C ASP A 75 -8.92 14.82 3.46
N ALA A 76 -8.50 15.24 4.64
CA ALA A 76 -9.14 14.84 5.90
C ALA A 76 -10.62 15.25 5.99
N THR A 77 -11.04 16.27 5.26
CA THR A 77 -12.43 16.74 5.24
C THR A 77 -13.31 15.93 4.30
N GLY A 78 -12.71 15.29 3.29
CA GLY A 78 -13.43 14.60 2.22
C GLY A 78 -14.17 15.53 1.27
N ALA A 79 -13.92 16.84 1.30
CA ALA A 79 -14.60 17.81 0.45
C ALA A 79 -14.25 17.66 -1.03
N LEU A 80 -12.98 17.35 -1.33
CA LEU A 80 -12.50 17.09 -2.69
C LEU A 80 -12.53 15.62 -3.05
N ASN A 81 -12.26 14.75 -2.07
CA ASN A 81 -12.24 13.31 -2.22
C ASN A 81 -12.88 12.65 -0.98
N PRO A 82 -14.15 12.25 -1.04
CA PRO A 82 -14.83 11.62 0.08
C PRO A 82 -14.15 10.35 0.60
N VAL A 83 -13.46 9.59 -0.27
CA VAL A 83 -12.72 8.39 0.15
C VAL A 83 -11.50 8.75 1.01
N ASP A 84 -10.85 9.88 0.74
CA ASP A 84 -9.79 10.38 1.62
C ASP A 84 -10.32 10.71 3.02
N GLY A 85 -11.48 11.36 3.10
CA GLY A 85 -12.15 11.64 4.35
C GLY A 85 -12.56 10.37 5.10
N LEU A 86 -12.99 9.33 4.38
CA LEU A 86 -13.25 8.02 4.98
C LEU A 86 -11.98 7.38 5.54
N TYR A 87 -10.85 7.46 4.83
CA TYR A 87 -9.55 6.97 5.33
C TYR A 87 -9.17 7.69 6.63
N PHE A 88 -9.34 9.00 6.69
CA PHE A 88 -9.10 9.79 7.91
C PHE A 88 -10.02 9.35 9.05
N LYS A 89 -11.34 9.31 8.83
CA LYS A 89 -12.37 8.95 9.81
C LYS A 89 -12.11 7.57 10.42
N HIS A 90 -11.73 6.61 9.60
CA HIS A 90 -11.46 5.24 10.03
C HIS A 90 -9.99 4.98 10.41
N LYS A 91 -9.16 6.02 10.49
CA LYS A 91 -7.72 5.93 10.79
C LYS A 91 -7.02 4.90 9.90
N ARG A 92 -7.24 5.01 8.59
CA ARG A 92 -6.62 4.15 7.57
C ARG A 92 -5.52 4.91 6.82
N GLY A 93 -4.69 4.17 6.12
CA GLY A 93 -3.63 4.72 5.31
C GLY A 93 -2.61 5.52 6.12
N ILE A 94 -2.33 6.76 5.72
CA ILE A 94 -1.34 7.63 6.39
C ILE A 94 -1.71 7.99 7.84
N HIS A 95 -2.95 7.74 8.24
CA HIS A 95 -3.47 8.00 9.60
C HIS A 95 -3.43 6.76 10.50
N SER A 96 -2.95 5.62 9.99
CA SER A 96 -2.81 4.36 10.74
C SER A 96 -1.50 4.31 11.50
N SER A 97 -1.35 5.13 12.54
CA SER A 97 -0.19 5.07 13.43
C SER A 97 -0.26 3.82 14.33
N GLY A 98 0.89 3.21 14.60
CA GLY A 98 0.99 2.06 15.49
C GLY A 98 0.56 0.71 14.90
N LEU A 99 0.26 0.64 13.62
CA LEU A 99 -0.14 -0.59 12.96
C LEU A 99 1.02 -1.20 12.16
N THR A 100 1.06 -2.53 12.10
CA THR A 100 1.92 -3.24 11.14
C THR A 100 1.43 -2.97 9.71
N LEU A 101 2.31 -3.17 8.73
CA LEU A 101 1.95 -3.05 7.32
C LEU A 101 0.79 -3.99 6.94
N GLU A 102 0.77 -5.18 7.50
CA GLU A 102 -0.33 -6.15 7.34
C GLU A 102 -1.66 -5.58 7.82
N HIS A 103 -1.75 -5.12 9.06
CA HIS A 103 -2.99 -4.56 9.61
C HIS A 103 -3.46 -3.32 8.84
N MET A 104 -2.52 -2.49 8.37
CA MET A 104 -2.87 -1.33 7.55
C MET A 104 -3.49 -1.77 6.22
N VAL A 105 -2.86 -2.70 5.53
CA VAL A 105 -3.32 -3.21 4.22
C VAL A 105 -4.66 -3.95 4.35
N ASP A 106 -4.81 -4.79 5.38
CA ASP A 106 -6.08 -5.46 5.67
C ASP A 106 -7.20 -4.46 5.96
N GLY A 107 -6.86 -3.37 6.63
CA GLY A 107 -7.82 -2.29 6.89
C GLY A 107 -8.26 -1.56 5.62
N LEU A 108 -7.38 -1.41 4.64
CA LEU A 108 -7.71 -0.78 3.36
C LEU A 108 -8.68 -1.64 2.53
N ALA A 109 -8.59 -2.97 2.61
CA ALA A 109 -9.49 -3.88 1.91
C ALA A 109 -10.98 -3.70 2.29
N GLY A 110 -11.25 -3.17 3.49
CA GLY A 110 -12.62 -2.87 3.96
C GLY A 110 -13.12 -1.48 3.57
N MET A 111 -12.30 -0.65 2.89
CA MET A 111 -12.67 0.70 2.49
C MET A 111 -13.14 0.72 1.03
N PRO A 112 -14.08 1.62 0.66
CA PRO A 112 -14.46 1.74 -0.74
C PRO A 112 -13.29 2.27 -1.57
N LEU A 113 -13.18 1.78 -2.80
CA LEU A 113 -12.30 2.35 -3.81
C LEU A 113 -12.87 3.68 -4.32
N PHE A 114 -12.02 4.58 -4.75
CA PHE A 114 -12.44 5.88 -5.28
C PHE A 114 -13.05 5.77 -6.69
N PHE A 115 -12.59 4.78 -7.47
CA PHE A 115 -13.13 4.47 -8.80
C PHE A 115 -12.89 2.99 -9.14
N GLN A 116 -13.53 2.50 -10.18
CA GLN A 116 -13.34 1.13 -10.67
C GLN A 116 -11.88 0.89 -11.08
N PRO A 117 -11.24 -0.21 -10.63
CA PRO A 117 -9.85 -0.51 -10.95
C PRO A 117 -9.53 -0.42 -12.43
N GLY A 118 -8.50 0.35 -12.78
CA GLY A 118 -8.03 0.56 -14.14
C GLY A 118 -8.77 1.65 -14.92
N SER A 119 -9.78 2.32 -14.34
CA SER A 119 -10.55 3.35 -15.06
C SER A 119 -9.88 4.74 -15.04
N HIS A 120 -9.19 5.07 -13.96
CA HIS A 120 -8.56 6.39 -13.77
C HIS A 120 -7.20 6.24 -13.10
N TRP A 121 -6.44 7.33 -13.11
CA TRP A 121 -5.21 7.47 -12.33
C TRP A 121 -5.45 8.34 -11.11
N HIS A 122 -5.00 7.88 -9.95
CA HIS A 122 -5.03 8.66 -8.72
C HIS A 122 -3.89 8.23 -7.79
N TYR A 123 -3.08 9.18 -7.38
CA TYR A 123 -1.96 8.93 -6.46
C TYR A 123 -2.46 8.30 -5.16
N SER A 124 -1.90 7.17 -4.77
CA SER A 124 -2.52 6.30 -3.78
C SER A 124 -1.53 5.57 -2.89
N LEU A 125 -2.06 4.87 -1.88
CA LEU A 125 -1.35 3.93 -1.02
C LEU A 125 -1.00 2.60 -1.73
N GLY A 126 -1.15 2.53 -3.04
CA GLY A 126 -0.78 1.33 -3.81
C GLY A 126 0.66 0.86 -3.55
N THR A 127 1.59 1.80 -3.32
CA THR A 127 2.99 1.44 -2.99
C THR A 127 3.12 0.80 -1.61
N ASP A 128 2.30 1.19 -0.65
CA ASP A 128 2.28 0.58 0.69
C ASP A 128 1.75 -0.86 0.61
N VAL A 129 0.74 -1.09 -0.23
CA VAL A 129 0.26 -2.44 -0.56
C VAL A 129 1.34 -3.25 -1.28
N CYS A 130 2.14 -2.63 -2.18
CA CYS A 130 3.32 -3.28 -2.78
C CYS A 130 4.33 -3.72 -1.73
N GLY A 131 4.56 -2.91 -0.68
CA GLY A 131 5.42 -3.30 0.45
C GLY A 131 4.92 -4.56 1.15
N ARG A 132 3.61 -4.67 1.41
CA ARG A 132 3.02 -5.89 1.99
C ARG A 132 3.15 -7.09 1.04
N LEU A 133 2.99 -6.89 -0.25
CA LEU A 133 3.19 -7.95 -1.24
C LEU A 133 4.63 -8.46 -1.26
N VAL A 134 5.62 -7.57 -1.05
CA VAL A 134 7.02 -8.01 -0.86
C VAL A 134 7.13 -8.94 0.35
N GLU A 135 6.52 -8.62 1.50
CA GLU A 135 6.54 -9.50 2.68
C GLU A 135 5.93 -10.86 2.39
N VAL A 136 4.75 -10.88 1.78
CA VAL A 136 4.02 -12.13 1.49
C VAL A 136 4.78 -13.01 0.50
N LEU A 137 5.33 -12.42 -0.56
CA LEU A 137 6.02 -13.15 -1.63
C LEU A 137 7.43 -13.61 -1.25
N SER A 138 8.12 -12.85 -0.39
CA SER A 138 9.46 -13.19 0.07
C SER A 138 9.48 -14.05 1.34
N GLY A 139 8.43 -13.96 2.16
CA GLY A 139 8.38 -14.55 3.50
C GLY A 139 9.23 -13.80 4.54
N GLU A 140 9.71 -12.61 4.22
CA GLU A 140 10.56 -11.78 5.09
C GLU A 140 9.86 -10.43 5.42
N PRO A 141 10.14 -9.81 6.58
CA PRO A 141 9.73 -8.43 6.84
C PRO A 141 10.26 -7.49 5.75
N PHE A 142 9.47 -6.48 5.39
CA PHE A 142 9.78 -5.60 4.26
C PHE A 142 11.12 -4.86 4.42
N ASP A 143 11.42 -4.37 5.62
CA ASP A 143 12.66 -3.67 5.93
C ASP A 143 13.89 -4.59 5.81
N VAL A 144 13.77 -5.84 6.25
CA VAL A 144 14.81 -6.88 6.13
C VAL A 144 15.06 -7.20 4.66
N TYR A 145 13.99 -7.41 3.89
CA TYR A 145 14.11 -7.67 2.45
C TYR A 145 14.78 -6.51 1.71
N LEU A 146 14.34 -5.27 1.96
CA LEU A 146 14.94 -4.08 1.37
C LEU A 146 16.43 -3.96 1.68
N GLN A 147 16.80 -4.13 2.97
CA GLN A 147 18.19 -4.03 3.39
C GLN A 147 19.04 -5.06 2.67
N ARG A 148 18.61 -6.31 2.66
CA ARG A 148 19.37 -7.43 2.08
C ARG A 148 19.44 -7.37 0.55
N LYS A 149 18.31 -7.12 -0.11
CA LYS A 149 18.19 -7.28 -1.57
C LYS A 149 18.52 -6.03 -2.36
N ILE A 150 18.36 -4.84 -1.77
CA ILE A 150 18.52 -3.55 -2.46
C ILE A 150 19.62 -2.70 -1.84
N LEU A 151 19.49 -2.34 -0.56
CA LEU A 151 20.33 -1.30 0.03
C LEU A 151 21.79 -1.77 0.23
N THR A 152 21.98 -2.95 0.76
CA THR A 152 23.33 -3.51 1.00
C THR A 152 24.09 -3.74 -0.31
N PRO A 153 23.53 -4.39 -1.35
CA PRO A 153 24.23 -4.58 -2.62
C PRO A 153 24.61 -3.27 -3.32
N LEU A 154 23.81 -2.21 -3.13
CA LEU A 154 24.08 -0.89 -3.70
C LEU A 154 24.96 0.01 -2.82
N GLY A 155 25.44 -0.48 -1.68
CA GLY A 155 26.26 0.30 -0.74
C GLY A 155 25.51 1.45 -0.06
N MET A 156 24.17 1.38 0.01
CA MET A 156 23.31 2.44 0.58
C MET A 156 23.21 2.30 2.12
N HIS A 157 24.33 2.42 2.82
CA HIS A 157 24.42 2.14 4.27
C HIS A 157 23.73 3.18 5.17
N VAL A 158 23.52 4.39 4.67
CA VAL A 158 22.84 5.48 5.43
C VAL A 158 21.33 5.54 5.20
N SER A 159 20.82 4.71 4.29
CA SER A 159 19.38 4.63 4.02
C SER A 159 18.72 3.72 5.04
N CYS A 160 17.88 4.29 5.92
CA CYS A 160 17.15 3.50 6.91
C CYS A 160 15.79 3.05 6.33
N PRO A 161 15.49 1.75 6.27
CA PRO A 161 14.20 1.24 5.78
C PRO A 161 13.00 1.79 6.57
N ARG A 162 13.18 2.13 7.84
CA ARG A 162 12.13 2.74 8.69
C ARG A 162 11.65 4.11 8.20
N THR A 163 12.54 4.88 7.57
CA THR A 163 12.16 6.16 6.97
C THR A 163 11.38 5.95 5.67
N ILE A 164 11.47 4.77 5.10
CA ILE A 164 10.83 4.39 3.85
C ILE A 164 9.36 4.01 4.05
N LEU A 165 9.06 3.30 5.14
CA LEU A 165 7.71 3.04 5.60
C LEU A 165 7.52 3.74 6.95
N ARG A 166 6.39 4.39 7.17
CA ARG A 166 6.02 4.92 8.50
C ARG A 166 5.62 3.77 9.43
N VAL A 167 6.50 2.76 9.57
CA VAL A 167 6.28 1.64 10.49
C VAL A 167 6.82 2.02 11.86
N ASP A 168 6.03 1.81 12.89
CA ASP A 168 6.31 2.21 14.26
C ASP A 168 7.61 1.66 14.88
N PRO A 169 8.18 2.41 15.83
CA PRO A 169 9.48 2.12 16.45
C PRO A 169 9.51 0.91 17.40
N VAL A 170 8.43 0.14 17.55
CA VAL A 170 8.32 -0.85 18.64
C VAL A 170 9.15 -2.13 18.45
N GLN A 171 9.69 -2.42 17.27
CA GLN A 171 10.32 -3.75 17.06
C GLN A 171 11.70 -3.80 16.43
N THR A 172 12.52 -2.74 16.40
CA THR A 172 13.89 -2.96 15.94
C THR A 172 14.93 -2.08 16.64
N SER A 173 15.80 -2.72 17.38
CA SER A 173 16.90 -2.15 18.18
C SER A 173 18.21 -1.87 17.41
N THR A 174 18.23 -1.74 16.10
CA THR A 174 19.49 -1.76 15.33
C THR A 174 19.77 -0.58 14.39
N CYS A 175 18.90 0.42 14.27
CA CYS A 175 19.29 1.68 13.63
C CYS A 175 19.81 2.65 14.69
N ALA A 176 21.12 2.89 14.73
CA ALA A 176 21.70 3.95 15.56
C ALA A 176 21.09 5.31 15.15
N PRO A 177 20.80 6.22 16.10
CA PRO A 177 20.38 7.56 15.78
C PRO A 177 21.50 8.25 14.99
N LEU A 178 21.19 8.73 13.80
CA LEU A 178 22.08 9.63 13.07
C LEU A 178 22.21 10.90 13.91
N SER A 179 23.36 11.08 14.56
CA SER A 179 23.81 12.39 15.00
C SER A 179 23.97 13.25 13.76
N ILE A 180 23.13 14.29 13.68
CA ILE A 180 23.22 15.35 12.68
C ILE A 180 24.53 16.09 12.96
N CYS A 181 25.51 16.00 12.06
CA CYS A 181 26.52 17.03 11.83
C CYS A 181 26.10 17.86 10.62
#